data_7ecf4ec69b07eb47efdb0575888f5f97
#
_entry.id   7ecf4ec69b07eb47efdb0575888f5f97
#
_cell.length_a   1.000
_cell.length_b   1.000
_cell.length_c   1.000
_cell.angle_alpha   90.00
_cell.angle_beta   90.00
_cell.angle_gamma   90.00
#
_symmetry.space_group_name_H-M   'P 1'
#
loop_
_entity.id
_entity.type
_entity.pdbx_description
1 polymer ?
#
loop_
_entity_poly.entity_id
_entity_poly.type
_entity_poly.pdbx_seq_one_letter_code
_entity_poly.pdbx_strand_id
1 'polypeptide(L)'
;LIEGDILVYADMARWEIQQRFRRKELDNWGVGNFDEDVLKKYKRAFFIEWRVLDRHKKGLFEKMDYLLDTNIKNDPKMVKGDAFRAALTQAVNQPFRLVPFFDPGVWGGQWKKVV
;
A
#
# COMPACT_ATOMS: atom_id res chain seq x y z
N LEU A 1 16.74 10.08 -3.07
CA LEU A 1 17.04 8.68 -3.38
C LEU A 1 18.45 8.54 -3.94
N ILE A 2 19.15 7.53 -3.47
CA ILE A 2 20.45 7.14 -4.03
C ILE A 2 20.16 6.31 -5.29
N GLU A 3 20.77 6.65 -6.42
CA GLU A 3 20.68 5.83 -7.61
C GLU A 3 21.47 4.54 -7.40
N GLY A 4 20.85 3.41 -7.68
CA GLY A 4 21.43 2.09 -7.65
C GLY A 4 21.31 1.40 -9.00
N ASP A 5 21.92 0.23 -9.13
CA ASP A 5 21.86 -0.57 -10.36
C ASP A 5 20.51 -1.23 -10.56
N ILE A 6 19.81 -1.54 -9.47
CA ILE A 6 18.49 -2.20 -9.47
C ILE A 6 17.58 -1.45 -8.50
N LEU A 7 16.38 -1.11 -8.96
CA LEU A 7 15.33 -0.51 -8.15
C LEU A 7 14.24 -1.53 -7.86
N VAL A 8 14.11 -1.91 -6.60
CA VAL A 8 13.02 -2.76 -6.09
C VAL A 8 12.09 -1.91 -5.26
N TYR A 9 10.82 -1.86 -5.62
CA TYR A 9 9.80 -1.18 -4.84
C TYR A 9 9.01 -2.19 -4.01
N ALA A 10 9.12 -2.08 -2.69
CA ALA A 10 8.34 -2.89 -1.76
C ALA A 10 6.99 -2.22 -1.49
N ASP A 11 5.90 -2.91 -1.76
CA ASP A 11 4.55 -2.38 -1.67
C ASP A 11 3.68 -3.18 -0.70
N MET A 12 2.73 -2.48 -0.09
CA MET A 12 1.74 -3.08 0.81
C MET A 12 0.41 -2.38 0.60
N ALA A 13 -0.67 -3.14 0.48
CA ALA A 13 -2.01 -2.59 0.36
C ALA A 13 -2.44 -1.87 1.65
N ARG A 14 -3.21 -0.79 1.52
CA ARG A 14 -3.73 -0.04 2.67
C ARG A 14 -4.51 -0.91 3.65
N TRP A 15 -5.26 -1.88 3.14
CA TRP A 15 -5.96 -2.85 3.97
C TRP A 15 -4.99 -3.59 4.91
N GLU A 16 -3.89 -4.12 4.39
CA GLU A 16 -2.90 -4.84 5.20
C GLU A 16 -2.17 -3.89 6.17
N ILE A 17 -1.86 -2.67 5.76
CA ILE A 17 -1.30 -1.64 6.65
C ILE A 17 -2.22 -1.43 7.85
N GLN A 18 -3.53 -1.28 7.60
CA GLN A 18 -4.51 -1.08 8.67
C GLN A 18 -4.58 -2.29 9.61
N GLN A 19 -4.54 -3.51 9.06
CA GLN A 19 -4.52 -4.72 9.88
C GLN A 19 -3.27 -4.79 10.75
N ARG A 20 -2.11 -4.44 10.20
CA ARG A 20 -0.86 -4.39 10.98
C ARG A 20 -0.87 -3.31 12.04
N PHE A 21 -1.50 -2.17 11.78
CA PHE A 21 -1.74 -1.15 12.81
C PHE A 21 -2.55 -1.71 13.98
N ARG A 22 -3.61 -2.45 13.70
CA ARG A 22 -4.46 -3.08 14.72
C ARG A 22 -3.71 -4.11 15.55
N ARG A 23 -2.86 -4.90 14.90
CA ARG A 23 -2.03 -5.90 15.58
C ARG A 23 -0.80 -5.32 16.27
N LYS A 24 -0.63 -3.98 16.22
CA LYS A 24 0.53 -3.28 16.79
C LYS A 24 1.88 -3.70 16.20
N GLU A 25 1.86 -4.19 14.97
CA GLU A 25 3.04 -4.64 14.24
C GLU A 25 3.69 -3.53 13.43
N LEU A 26 3.01 -2.41 13.26
CA LEU A 26 3.45 -1.29 12.42
C LEU A 26 3.22 0.03 13.15
N ASP A 27 4.21 0.91 13.06
CA ASP A 27 4.10 2.29 13.48
C ASP A 27 3.78 3.22 12.31
N ASN A 28 3.51 4.48 12.60
CA ASN A 28 3.60 5.51 11.58
C ASN A 28 5.07 5.74 11.27
N TRP A 29 5.36 6.06 10.03
CA TRP A 29 6.70 6.09 9.49
C TRP A 29 7.71 6.84 10.38
N GLY A 30 8.59 6.07 11.04
CA GLY A 30 9.65 6.60 11.89
C GLY A 30 9.21 7.21 13.22
N VAL A 31 7.95 7.03 13.62
CA VAL A 31 7.40 7.62 14.86
C VAL A 31 7.57 6.71 16.07
N GLY A 32 7.63 5.39 15.87
CA GLY A 32 7.75 4.43 16.97
C GLY A 32 6.47 4.24 17.78
N ASN A 33 5.32 4.63 17.25
CA ASN A 33 4.03 4.63 17.95
C ASN A 33 3.23 3.33 17.76
N PHE A 34 3.88 2.18 17.89
CA PHE A 34 3.25 0.87 17.67
C PHE A 34 1.99 0.66 18.53
N ASP A 35 2.03 1.10 19.77
CA ASP A 35 0.95 0.91 20.77
C ASP A 35 -0.10 2.03 20.79
N GLU A 36 0.08 3.06 19.98
CA GLU A 36 -0.87 4.17 19.93
C GLU A 36 -2.25 3.69 19.44
N ASP A 37 -3.30 4.41 19.84
CA ASP A 37 -4.66 4.20 19.36
C ASP A 37 -4.68 4.08 17.83
N VAL A 38 -5.29 3.01 17.33
CA VAL A 38 -5.33 2.69 15.91
C VAL A 38 -5.95 3.80 15.07
N LEU A 39 -6.94 4.52 15.59
CA LEU A 39 -7.58 5.63 14.88
C LEU A 39 -6.63 6.80 14.68
N LYS A 40 -5.76 7.07 15.64
CA LYS A 40 -4.72 8.11 15.51
C LYS A 40 -3.69 7.70 14.47
N LYS A 41 -3.27 6.43 14.47
CA LYS A 41 -2.36 5.90 13.43
C LYS A 41 -2.98 6.01 12.04
N TYR A 42 -4.26 5.68 11.87
CA TYR A 42 -5.00 5.82 10.61
C TYR A 42 -5.03 7.27 10.12
N LYS A 43 -5.30 8.21 11.01
CA LYS A 43 -5.36 9.64 10.66
C LYS A 43 -4.02 10.13 10.13
N ARG A 44 -2.93 9.81 10.80
CA ARG A 44 -1.58 10.17 10.33
C ARG A 44 -1.27 9.53 8.98
N ALA A 45 -1.58 8.24 8.82
CA ALA A 45 -1.36 7.56 7.56
C ALA A 45 -2.17 8.19 6.43
N PHE A 46 -3.47 8.38 6.63
CA PHE A 46 -4.37 8.90 5.60
C PHE A 46 -4.04 10.35 5.20
N PHE A 47 -3.82 11.23 6.16
CA PHE A 47 -3.64 12.65 5.88
C PHE A 47 -2.23 13.03 5.46
N ILE A 48 -1.22 12.26 5.85
CA ILE A 48 0.18 12.60 5.62
C ILE A 48 0.89 11.52 4.81
N GLU A 49 1.06 10.34 5.39
CA GLU A 49 1.97 9.32 4.86
C GLU A 49 1.51 8.79 3.50
N TRP A 50 0.25 8.39 3.38
CA TRP A 50 -0.26 7.82 2.12
C TRP A 50 -0.27 8.83 0.98
N ARG A 51 -0.51 10.08 1.27
CA ARG A 51 -0.45 11.14 0.24
C ARG A 51 0.95 11.30 -0.32
N VAL A 52 1.95 11.31 0.56
CA VAL A 52 3.35 11.42 0.16
C VAL A 52 3.81 10.16 -0.56
N LEU A 53 3.52 8.99 0.00
CA LEU A 53 3.96 7.70 -0.54
C LEU A 53 3.28 7.35 -1.86
N ASP A 54 1.99 7.65 -2.03
CA ASP A 54 1.30 7.44 -3.30
C ASP A 54 1.89 8.29 -4.42
N ARG A 55 2.22 9.53 -4.11
CA ARG A 55 2.87 10.44 -5.07
C ARG A 55 4.26 9.94 -5.45
N HIS A 56 5.01 9.49 -4.47
CA HIS A 56 6.34 8.90 -4.68
C HIS A 56 6.25 7.62 -5.51
N LYS A 57 5.35 6.71 -5.16
CA LYS A 57 5.09 5.46 -5.89
C LYS A 57 4.76 5.71 -7.36
N LYS A 58 3.86 6.67 -7.63
CA LYS A 58 3.49 7.03 -8.99
C LYS A 58 4.70 7.44 -9.83
N GLY A 59 5.63 8.18 -9.24
CA GLY A 59 6.87 8.58 -9.91
C GLY A 59 7.84 7.42 -10.17
N LEU A 60 7.66 6.28 -9.51
CA LEU A 60 8.54 5.12 -9.66
C LEU A 60 8.01 4.05 -10.63
N PHE A 61 6.75 4.13 -11.07
CA PHE A 61 6.13 3.09 -11.91
C PHE A 61 6.92 2.77 -13.18
N GLU A 62 7.46 3.79 -13.82
CA GLU A 62 8.25 3.62 -15.05
C GLU A 62 9.71 3.23 -14.80
N LYS A 63 10.18 3.36 -13.56
CA LYS A 63 11.59 3.19 -13.20
C LYS A 63 11.89 1.89 -12.48
N MET A 64 10.90 1.29 -11.81
CA MET A 64 11.15 0.09 -11.00
C MET A 64 11.50 -1.11 -11.85
N ASP A 65 12.56 -1.81 -11.47
CA ASP A 65 12.94 -3.08 -12.07
C ASP A 65 12.11 -4.23 -11.55
N TYR A 66 11.75 -4.17 -10.26
CA TYR A 66 10.91 -5.18 -9.59
C TYR A 66 9.93 -4.53 -8.64
N LEU A 67 8.74 -5.13 -8.55
CA LEU A 67 7.77 -4.86 -7.49
C LEU A 67 7.80 -6.02 -6.49
N LEU A 68 7.97 -5.70 -5.21
CA LEU A 68 7.92 -6.67 -4.13
C LEU A 68 6.59 -6.53 -3.39
N ASP A 69 5.71 -7.51 -3.51
CA ASP A 69 4.45 -7.57 -2.78
C ASP A 69 4.70 -8.10 -1.38
N THR A 70 4.45 -7.28 -0.37
CA THR A 70 4.65 -7.61 1.04
C THR A 70 3.33 -7.76 1.82
N ASN A 71 2.22 -8.00 1.13
CA ASN A 71 0.91 -8.13 1.77
C ASN A 71 0.81 -9.35 2.70
N ILE A 72 1.47 -10.45 2.35
CA ILE A 72 1.52 -11.64 3.20
C ILE A 72 2.79 -11.59 4.04
N LYS A 73 2.63 -11.56 5.36
CA LYS A 73 3.75 -11.50 6.28
C LYS A 73 4.66 -12.71 6.11
N ASN A 74 5.97 -12.48 6.00
CA ASN A 74 7.00 -13.51 5.83
C ASN A 74 6.90 -14.34 4.54
N ASP A 75 6.06 -13.93 3.58
CA ASP A 75 5.93 -14.58 2.28
C ASP A 75 5.85 -13.51 1.17
N PRO A 76 6.89 -12.70 0.98
CA PRO A 76 6.91 -11.69 -0.06
C PRO A 76 6.97 -12.34 -1.45
N LYS A 77 6.31 -11.71 -2.41
CA LYS A 77 6.32 -12.13 -3.81
C LYS A 77 6.85 -11.02 -4.66
N MET A 78 7.67 -11.36 -5.64
CA MET A 78 8.31 -10.40 -6.51
C MET A 78 7.91 -10.61 -7.96
N VAL A 79 7.64 -9.51 -8.66
CA VAL A 79 7.33 -9.50 -10.09
C VAL A 79 8.24 -8.50 -10.80
N LYS A 80 8.61 -8.79 -12.03
CA LYS A 80 9.39 -7.86 -12.87
C LYS A 80 8.57 -6.59 -13.13
N GLY A 81 9.25 -5.45 -13.15
CA GLY A 81 8.62 -4.16 -13.43
C GLY A 81 7.87 -4.12 -14.74
N ASP A 82 8.42 -4.73 -15.81
CA ASP A 82 7.76 -4.82 -17.12
C ASP A 82 6.43 -5.59 -17.05
N ALA A 83 6.42 -6.72 -16.34
CA ALA A 83 5.20 -7.51 -16.13
C ALA A 83 4.16 -6.74 -15.32
N PHE A 84 4.59 -6.01 -14.30
CA PHE A 84 3.72 -5.15 -13.50
C PHE A 84 3.08 -4.04 -14.34
N ARG A 85 3.86 -3.34 -15.16
CA ARG A 85 3.36 -2.28 -16.06
C ARG A 85 2.39 -2.83 -17.08
N ALA A 86 2.68 -3.99 -17.68
CA ALA A 86 1.78 -4.67 -18.60
C ALA A 86 0.45 -5.05 -17.92
N ALA A 87 0.51 -5.57 -16.71
CA ALA A 87 -0.68 -5.90 -15.92
C ALA A 87 -1.54 -4.66 -15.59
N LEU A 88 -0.91 -3.54 -15.23
CA LEU A 88 -1.62 -2.28 -15.00
C LEU A 88 -2.33 -1.80 -16.28
N THR A 89 -1.66 -1.82 -17.42
CA THR A 89 -2.25 -1.43 -18.71
C THR A 89 -3.45 -2.30 -19.04
N GLN A 90 -3.35 -3.59 -18.83
CA GLN A 90 -4.46 -4.51 -19.05
C GLN A 90 -5.61 -4.24 -18.08
N ALA A 91 -5.32 -4.06 -16.79
CA ALA A 91 -6.32 -3.84 -15.76
C ALA A 91 -7.15 -2.57 -16.01
N VAL A 92 -6.51 -1.46 -16.41
CA VAL A 92 -7.20 -0.20 -16.65
C VAL A 92 -8.05 -0.20 -17.93
N ASN A 93 -7.80 -1.13 -18.85
CA ASN A 93 -8.56 -1.29 -20.08
C ASN A 93 -9.67 -2.33 -19.98
N GLN A 94 -9.85 -2.96 -18.83
CA GLN A 94 -10.93 -3.94 -18.60
C GLN A 94 -11.98 -3.39 -17.67
N PRO A 95 -13.27 -3.80 -17.83
CA PRO A 95 -14.29 -3.43 -16.87
C PRO A 95 -14.00 -4.06 -15.50
N PHE A 96 -14.27 -3.32 -14.46
CA PHE A 96 -14.15 -3.80 -13.08
C PHE A 96 -15.38 -3.41 -12.27
N ARG A 97 -15.62 -4.13 -11.20
CA ARG A 97 -16.73 -3.89 -10.29
C ARG A 97 -16.21 -3.51 -8.91
N LEU A 98 -16.81 -2.48 -8.32
CA LEU A 98 -16.58 -2.11 -6.94
C LEU A 98 -17.69 -2.67 -6.07
N VAL A 99 -17.35 -3.28 -4.96
CA VAL A 99 -18.33 -3.71 -3.94
C VAL A 99 -18.03 -3.01 -2.62
N PRO A 100 -19.05 -2.55 -1.89
CA PRO A 100 -18.85 -2.00 -0.56
C PRO A 100 -18.54 -3.13 0.43
N PHE A 101 -17.75 -2.81 1.44
CA PHE A 101 -17.57 -3.67 2.60
C PHE A 101 -17.41 -2.80 3.85
N PHE A 102 -17.70 -3.36 5.01
CA PHE A 102 -17.60 -2.65 6.26
C PHE A 102 -16.34 -3.04 7.00
N ASP A 103 -15.62 -2.03 7.46
CA ASP A 103 -14.47 -2.15 8.32
C ASP A 103 -14.50 -1.00 9.33
N PRO A 104 -14.43 -1.25 10.66
CA PRO A 104 -14.41 -0.18 11.65
C PRO A 104 -13.14 0.64 11.50
N GLY A 105 -13.25 1.75 10.84
CA GLY A 105 -12.17 2.68 10.56
C GLY A 105 -12.50 4.10 10.98
N VAL A 106 -11.64 5.02 10.63
CA VAL A 106 -11.71 6.45 11.00
C VAL A 106 -13.02 7.12 10.57
N TRP A 107 -13.59 6.66 9.47
CA TRP A 107 -14.72 7.30 8.79
C TRP A 107 -16.04 6.54 8.97
N GLY A 108 -16.18 5.74 10.00
CA GLY A 108 -17.39 4.95 10.22
C GLY A 108 -17.43 3.64 9.44
N GLY A 109 -16.33 3.28 8.81
CA GLY A 109 -16.12 1.90 8.42
C GLY A 109 -16.74 1.43 7.12
N GLN A 110 -17.12 2.29 6.21
CA GLN A 110 -17.54 1.86 4.89
C GLN A 110 -16.41 2.04 3.87
N TRP A 111 -16.03 0.94 3.24
CA TRP A 111 -14.96 0.89 2.24
C TRP A 111 -15.47 0.25 0.96
N LYS A 112 -14.66 0.38 -0.10
CA LYS A 112 -14.90 -0.29 -1.38
C LYS A 112 -13.66 -1.07 -1.79
N LYS A 113 -13.88 -2.23 -2.36
CA LYS A 113 -12.81 -3.03 -2.97
C LYS A 113 -13.14 -3.32 -4.43
N VAL A 114 -12.09 -3.46 -5.22
CA VAL A 114 -12.21 -3.91 -6.61
C VAL A 114 -12.39 -5.42 -6.61
N VAL A 115 -13.31 -5.90 -7.40
CA VAL A 115 -13.63 -7.31 -7.54
C VAL A 115 -13.45 -7.76 -8.97
#